data_64c9f9f32b58dab5d1fe3a5f9258a6c9
#
_entry.id   64c9f9f32b58dab5d1fe3a5f9258a6c9
#
_cell.length_a   1.000
_cell.length_b   1.000
_cell.length_c   1.000
_cell.angle_alpha   90.00
_cell.angle_beta   90.00
_cell.angle_gamma   90.00
#
_symmetry.space_group_name_H-M   'P 1'
#
loop_
_entity.id
_entity.type
_entity.pdbx_description
1 polymer ?
#
loop_
_entity_poly.entity_id
_entity_poly.type
_entity_poly.pdbx_seq_one_letter_code
_entity_poly.pdbx_strand_id
1 'polypeptide(L)'
;IETAVVKKDDALIVKMLKERNIDFIVLAGYLAILTDELIDAYPNKIMNIHPSLIPSFCGPGMYGMHVHEAVLQRGAKISGATVHFVSNIVDGGPIIKQVACDISDLDTAEDIQKRVLEIEHKLLPEVVGLYCDNKIKIIDGKAKVI
;
A
#
# COMPACT_ATOMS: atom_id res chain seq x y z
N ILE A 1 -2.23 -22.35 -5.89
CA ILE A 1 -2.89 -21.17 -5.27
C ILE A 1 -4.29 -21.07 -5.85
N GLU A 2 -5.30 -21.00 -4.99
CA GLU A 2 -6.68 -20.76 -5.39
C GLU A 2 -6.83 -19.34 -5.95
N THR A 3 -7.61 -19.18 -7.01
CA THR A 3 -7.84 -17.87 -7.65
C THR A 3 -9.33 -17.64 -7.86
N ALA A 4 -9.75 -16.38 -7.79
CA ALA A 4 -11.09 -15.94 -8.10
C ALA A 4 -11.06 -14.55 -8.74
N VAL A 5 -12.04 -14.25 -9.58
CA VAL A 5 -12.23 -12.93 -10.16
C VAL A 5 -13.54 -12.34 -9.64
N VAL A 6 -13.43 -11.23 -8.91
CA VAL A 6 -14.60 -10.50 -8.38
C VAL A 6 -14.54 -9.06 -8.86
N LYS A 7 -15.63 -8.56 -9.43
CA LYS A 7 -15.73 -7.18 -9.93
C LYS A 7 -16.50 -6.32 -8.93
N LYS A 8 -15.77 -5.44 -8.18
CA LYS A 8 -16.34 -4.40 -7.32
C LYS A 8 -17.51 -4.86 -6.43
N ASP A 9 -17.33 -5.99 -5.76
CA ASP A 9 -18.31 -6.54 -4.83
C ASP A 9 -17.58 -6.93 -3.54
N ASP A 10 -17.38 -5.95 -2.67
CA ASP A 10 -16.63 -6.14 -1.42
C ASP A 10 -17.39 -7.05 -0.45
N ALA A 11 -18.72 -7.05 -0.47
CA ALA A 11 -19.53 -7.97 0.33
C ALA A 11 -19.26 -9.43 -0.06
N LEU A 12 -19.20 -9.72 -1.37
CA LEU A 12 -18.83 -11.05 -1.88
C LEU A 12 -17.39 -11.38 -1.52
N ILE A 13 -16.46 -10.43 -1.64
CA ILE A 13 -15.06 -10.62 -1.27
C ILE A 13 -14.96 -11.00 0.22
N VAL A 14 -15.60 -10.25 1.12
CA VAL A 14 -15.63 -10.54 2.56
C VAL A 14 -16.16 -11.95 2.83
N LYS A 15 -17.26 -12.33 2.19
CA LYS A 15 -17.84 -13.68 2.33
C LYS A 15 -16.83 -14.75 1.91
N MET A 16 -16.23 -14.61 0.72
CA MET A 16 -15.27 -15.56 0.19
C MET A 16 -14.02 -15.70 1.07
N LEU A 17 -13.51 -14.59 1.59
CA LEU A 17 -12.35 -14.59 2.48
C LEU A 17 -12.65 -15.29 3.81
N LYS A 18 -13.83 -15.04 4.41
CA LYS A 18 -14.26 -15.68 5.65
C LYS A 18 -14.48 -17.18 5.48
N GLU A 19 -15.12 -17.61 4.41
CA GLU A 19 -15.32 -19.04 4.09
C GLU A 19 -13.99 -19.81 3.95
N ARG A 20 -12.91 -19.12 3.59
CA ARG A 20 -11.57 -19.68 3.42
C ARG A 20 -10.65 -19.47 4.61
N ASN A 21 -11.17 -18.90 5.70
CA ASN A 21 -10.41 -18.58 6.92
C ASN A 21 -9.18 -17.71 6.61
N ILE A 22 -9.33 -16.72 5.73
CA ILE A 22 -8.27 -15.76 5.44
C ILE A 22 -8.20 -14.72 6.56
N ASP A 23 -7.02 -14.54 7.15
CA ASP A 23 -6.78 -13.65 8.27
C ASP A 23 -6.16 -12.31 7.89
N PHE A 24 -5.55 -12.24 6.71
CA PHE A 24 -4.75 -11.10 6.29
C PHE A 24 -4.85 -10.90 4.79
N ILE A 25 -4.88 -9.64 4.37
CA ILE A 25 -5.05 -9.24 2.97
C ILE A 25 -3.87 -8.36 2.56
N VAL A 26 -3.29 -8.64 1.41
CA VAL A 26 -2.25 -7.80 0.78
C VAL A 26 -2.79 -7.25 -0.53
N LEU A 27 -2.80 -5.94 -0.67
CA LEU A 27 -3.14 -5.26 -1.92
C LEU A 27 -1.86 -5.09 -2.75
N ALA A 28 -1.84 -5.65 -3.94
CA ALA A 28 -0.75 -5.54 -4.89
C ALA A 28 -1.30 -5.05 -6.23
N GLY A 29 -1.04 -3.78 -6.57
CA GLY A 29 -1.59 -3.16 -7.78
C GLY A 29 -3.12 -3.02 -7.77
N TYR A 30 -3.73 -2.97 -6.60
CA TYR A 30 -5.18 -2.79 -6.45
C TYR A 30 -5.52 -1.30 -6.49
N LEU A 31 -6.16 -0.85 -7.56
CA LEU A 31 -6.42 0.57 -7.82
C LEU A 31 -7.81 1.05 -7.36
N ALA A 32 -8.70 0.12 -6.99
CA ALA A 32 -10.02 0.50 -6.50
C ALA A 32 -9.96 0.91 -5.02
N ILE A 33 -10.84 1.84 -4.63
CA ILE A 33 -11.04 2.18 -3.22
C ILE A 33 -11.88 1.07 -2.59
N LEU A 34 -11.40 0.53 -1.47
CA LEU A 34 -12.15 -0.45 -0.68
C LEU A 34 -13.32 0.22 0.02
N THR A 35 -14.41 -0.52 0.19
CA THR A 35 -15.54 -0.07 1.00
C THR A 35 -15.29 -0.24 2.49
N ASP A 36 -16.02 0.52 3.31
CA ASP A 36 -15.97 0.38 4.76
C ASP A 36 -16.29 -1.04 5.21
N GLU A 37 -17.18 -1.74 4.51
CA GLU A 37 -17.55 -3.13 4.82
C GLU A 37 -16.34 -4.06 4.82
N LEU A 38 -15.47 -3.98 3.80
CA LEU A 38 -14.26 -4.80 3.74
C LEU A 38 -13.23 -4.36 4.78
N ILE A 39 -13.05 -3.06 4.95
CA ILE A 39 -12.08 -2.50 5.91
C ILE A 39 -12.46 -2.85 7.35
N ASP A 40 -13.74 -2.70 7.71
CA ASP A 40 -14.24 -2.99 9.06
C ASP A 40 -14.25 -4.50 9.37
N ALA A 41 -14.37 -5.35 8.33
CA ALA A 41 -14.26 -6.79 8.49
C ALA A 41 -12.83 -7.26 8.79
N TYR A 42 -11.82 -6.47 8.42
CA TYR A 42 -10.39 -6.78 8.55
C TYR A 42 -9.57 -5.60 9.14
N PRO A 43 -9.90 -5.11 10.33
CA PRO A 43 -9.26 -3.93 10.92
C PRO A 43 -7.77 -4.21 11.21
N ASN A 44 -6.87 -3.37 10.67
CA ASN A 44 -5.41 -3.54 10.73
C ASN A 44 -4.92 -4.89 10.16
N LYS A 45 -5.65 -5.45 9.21
CA LYS A 45 -5.32 -6.72 8.55
C LYS A 45 -5.30 -6.62 7.03
N ILE A 46 -5.41 -5.42 6.49
CA ILE A 46 -5.26 -5.14 5.07
C ILE A 46 -4.02 -4.27 4.90
N MET A 47 -3.06 -4.75 4.15
CA MET A 47 -1.80 -4.07 3.87
C MET A 47 -1.79 -3.59 2.44
N ASN A 48 -1.33 -2.35 2.22
CA ASN A 48 -1.14 -1.76 0.91
C ASN A 48 0.27 -1.20 0.77
N ILE A 49 0.77 -1.17 -0.46
CA ILE A 49 1.96 -0.41 -0.80
C ILE A 49 1.57 0.76 -1.69
N HIS A 50 2.07 1.95 -1.36
CA HIS A 50 1.84 3.19 -2.09
C HIS A 50 3.18 3.72 -2.63
N PRO A 51 3.26 4.12 -3.92
CA PRO A 51 4.53 4.46 -4.57
C PRO A 51 4.99 5.90 -4.29
N SER A 52 4.84 6.35 -3.06
CA SER A 52 5.41 7.61 -2.57
C SER A 52 5.74 7.53 -1.07
N LEU A 53 6.36 8.57 -0.55
CA LEU A 53 6.59 8.74 0.89
C LEU A 53 5.39 9.47 1.52
N ILE A 54 4.39 8.70 1.99
CA ILE A 54 3.23 9.25 2.69
C ILE A 54 3.72 10.14 3.87
N PRO A 55 3.16 11.35 4.07
CA PRO A 55 1.91 11.90 3.54
C PRO A 55 2.04 12.67 2.22
N SER A 56 3.16 12.65 1.54
CA SER A 56 3.33 13.32 0.25
C SER A 56 2.79 12.47 -0.90
N PHE A 57 2.18 13.12 -1.90
CA PHE A 57 1.70 12.50 -3.15
C PHE A 57 0.82 11.26 -2.90
N CYS A 58 -0.14 11.36 -1.98
CA CYS A 58 -1.06 10.30 -1.62
C CYS A 58 -2.49 10.82 -1.50
N GLY A 59 -3.44 9.92 -1.25
CA GLY A 59 -4.86 10.24 -1.13
C GLY A 59 -5.62 10.13 -2.45
N PRO A 60 -6.86 10.65 -2.51
CA PRO A 60 -7.72 10.53 -3.68
C PRO A 60 -7.05 11.03 -4.97
N GLY A 61 -7.11 10.21 -6.03
CA GLY A 61 -6.51 10.52 -7.33
C GLY A 61 -5.02 10.20 -7.46
N MET A 62 -4.32 9.92 -6.37
CA MET A 62 -2.89 9.59 -6.36
C MET A 62 -2.70 8.06 -6.46
N TYR A 63 -2.71 7.54 -7.66
CA TYR A 63 -2.49 6.12 -7.98
C TYR A 63 -1.78 5.95 -9.32
N GLY A 64 -1.07 4.84 -9.48
CA GLY A 64 -0.37 4.49 -10.72
C GLY A 64 0.60 5.60 -11.17
N MET A 65 0.58 5.94 -12.45
CA MET A 65 1.46 6.97 -13.03
C MET A 65 1.20 8.37 -12.50
N HIS A 66 -0.02 8.70 -12.06
CA HIS A 66 -0.36 10.03 -11.54
C HIS A 66 0.53 10.44 -10.37
N VAL A 67 0.95 9.49 -9.53
CA VAL A 67 1.89 9.75 -8.43
C VAL A 67 3.24 10.24 -8.97
N HIS A 68 3.81 9.52 -9.92
CA HIS A 68 5.13 9.82 -10.49
C HIS A 68 5.13 11.09 -11.33
N GLU A 69 4.05 11.35 -12.06
CA GLU A 69 3.82 12.60 -12.78
C GLU A 69 3.75 13.79 -11.82
N ALA A 70 3.04 13.67 -10.71
CA ALA A 70 2.93 14.72 -9.69
C ALA A 70 4.29 14.97 -9.00
N VAL A 71 5.05 13.92 -8.70
CA VAL A 71 6.40 13.99 -8.13
C VAL A 71 7.33 14.75 -9.08
N LEU A 72 7.33 14.38 -10.36
CA LEU A 72 8.13 15.04 -11.40
C LEU A 72 7.73 16.51 -11.56
N GLN A 73 6.43 16.78 -11.71
CA GLN A 73 5.91 18.16 -11.87
C GLN A 73 6.27 19.05 -10.69
N ARG A 74 6.29 18.51 -9.48
CA ARG A 74 6.68 19.24 -8.27
C ARG A 74 8.18 19.52 -8.22
N GLY A 75 8.99 18.78 -8.98
CA GLY A 75 10.45 18.86 -8.95
C GLY A 75 11.06 18.26 -7.68
N ALA A 76 10.40 17.26 -7.08
CA ALA A 76 10.92 16.54 -5.92
C ALA A 76 12.25 15.87 -6.27
N LYS A 77 13.16 15.81 -5.29
CA LYS A 77 14.48 15.17 -5.45
C LYS A 77 14.53 13.80 -4.83
N ILE A 78 13.58 13.50 -3.96
CA ILE A 78 13.43 12.23 -3.25
C ILE A 78 12.02 11.71 -3.48
N SER A 79 11.91 10.44 -3.80
CA SER A 79 10.66 9.67 -3.81
C SER A 79 10.87 8.36 -3.05
N GLY A 80 9.98 7.40 -3.19
CA GLY A 80 10.08 6.12 -2.51
C GLY A 80 8.75 5.38 -2.45
N ALA A 81 8.66 4.44 -1.52
CA ALA A 81 7.46 3.66 -1.30
C ALA A 81 7.11 3.57 0.19
N THR A 82 5.82 3.44 0.47
CA THR A 82 5.26 3.29 1.81
C THR A 82 4.41 2.04 1.87
N VAL A 83 4.69 1.15 2.82
CA VAL A 83 3.78 0.07 3.21
C VAL A 83 3.03 0.51 4.47
N HIS A 84 1.70 0.43 4.40
CA HIS A 84 0.81 0.85 5.48
C HIS A 84 -0.38 -0.10 5.62
N PHE A 85 -1.02 -0.09 6.77
CA PHE A 85 -2.35 -0.69 6.90
C PHE A 85 -3.40 0.21 6.27
N VAL A 86 -4.42 -0.41 5.67
CA VAL A 86 -5.55 0.31 5.07
C VAL A 86 -6.52 0.75 6.18
N SER A 87 -7.05 1.95 6.05
CA SER A 87 -8.11 2.52 6.89
C SER A 87 -9.20 3.13 6.00
N ASN A 88 -10.27 3.64 6.60
CA ASN A 88 -11.36 4.34 5.92
C ASN A 88 -10.93 5.69 5.30
N ILE A 89 -9.71 6.12 5.57
CA ILE A 89 -9.08 7.28 4.92
C ILE A 89 -8.11 6.76 3.87
N VAL A 90 -8.28 7.15 2.61
CA VAL A 90 -7.39 6.73 1.52
C VAL A 90 -5.95 7.10 1.84
N ASP A 91 -5.06 6.11 1.82
CA ASP A 91 -3.65 6.20 2.19
C ASP A 91 -3.39 6.78 3.61
N GLY A 92 -4.41 6.78 4.48
CA GLY A 92 -4.36 7.41 5.81
C GLY A 92 -4.14 6.45 6.97
N GLY A 93 -4.02 5.14 6.72
CA GLY A 93 -3.81 4.14 7.77
C GLY A 93 -2.39 4.12 8.34
N PRO A 94 -2.16 3.35 9.43
CA PRO A 94 -0.87 3.30 10.11
C PRO A 94 0.27 2.88 9.18
N ILE A 95 1.29 3.73 9.06
CA ILE A 95 2.49 3.46 8.26
C ILE A 95 3.34 2.41 8.98
N ILE A 96 3.74 1.35 8.26
CA ILE A 96 4.55 0.26 8.80
C ILE A 96 6.03 0.51 8.48
N LYS A 97 6.35 0.71 7.21
CA LYS A 97 7.73 0.93 6.75
C LYS A 97 7.76 1.79 5.49
N GLN A 98 8.80 2.59 5.36
CA GLN A 98 9.06 3.44 4.21
C GLN A 98 10.50 3.27 3.75
N VAL A 99 10.71 3.33 2.43
CA VAL A 99 12.05 3.37 1.83
C VAL A 99 12.10 4.51 0.82
N ALA A 100 13.09 5.37 0.97
CA ALA A 100 13.33 6.51 0.09
C ALA A 100 14.37 6.20 -0.99
N CYS A 101 14.28 6.88 -2.12
CA CYS A 101 15.31 6.91 -3.15
C CYS A 101 15.52 8.32 -3.70
N ASP A 102 16.75 8.60 -4.11
CA ASP A 102 17.10 9.80 -4.85
C ASP A 102 16.57 9.67 -6.29
N ILE A 103 15.93 10.71 -6.78
CA ILE A 103 15.40 10.82 -8.15
C ILE A 103 15.88 12.10 -8.84
N SER A 104 16.89 12.78 -8.28
CA SER A 104 17.39 14.06 -8.78
C SER A 104 18.03 13.97 -10.18
N ASP A 105 18.41 12.77 -10.60
CA ASP A 105 18.98 12.44 -11.91
C ASP A 105 17.94 11.98 -12.94
N LEU A 106 16.65 11.96 -12.60
CA LEU A 106 15.59 11.45 -13.46
C LEU A 106 14.74 12.59 -14.03
N ASP A 107 14.46 12.49 -15.35
CA ASP A 107 13.75 13.51 -16.09
C ASP A 107 12.37 13.07 -16.58
N THR A 108 11.98 11.80 -16.37
CA THR A 108 10.68 11.26 -16.79
C THR A 108 9.93 10.56 -15.66
N ALA A 109 8.61 10.61 -15.70
CA ALA A 109 7.75 9.92 -14.74
C ALA A 109 7.93 8.40 -14.81
N GLU A 110 8.18 7.86 -16.00
CA GLU A 110 8.43 6.44 -16.24
C GLU A 110 9.72 5.95 -15.58
N ASP A 111 10.77 6.75 -15.60
CA ASP A 111 12.03 6.39 -14.93
C ASP A 111 11.91 6.47 -13.41
N ILE A 112 11.17 7.46 -12.91
CA ILE A 112 10.80 7.53 -11.49
C ILE A 112 10.01 6.29 -11.08
N GLN A 113 8.99 5.91 -11.87
CA GLN A 113 8.20 4.70 -11.62
C GLN A 113 9.08 3.45 -11.54
N LYS A 114 9.98 3.25 -12.50
CA LYS A 114 10.87 2.08 -12.52
C LYS A 114 11.73 2.02 -11.26
N ARG A 115 12.33 3.13 -10.84
CA ARG A 115 13.16 3.21 -9.63
C ARG A 115 12.37 2.91 -8.37
N VAL A 116 11.16 3.45 -8.25
CA VAL A 116 10.28 3.20 -7.12
C VAL A 116 9.79 1.75 -7.11
N LEU A 117 9.45 1.19 -8.28
CA LEU A 117 8.99 -0.20 -8.42
C LEU A 117 10.02 -1.23 -7.92
N GLU A 118 11.31 -0.97 -8.14
CA GLU A 118 12.38 -1.82 -7.58
C GLU A 118 12.37 -1.84 -6.05
N ILE A 119 12.00 -0.72 -5.43
CA ILE A 119 11.83 -0.62 -3.97
C ILE A 119 10.58 -1.38 -3.55
N GLU A 120 9.45 -1.16 -4.24
CA GLU A 120 8.19 -1.82 -3.91
C GLU A 120 8.31 -3.34 -3.91
N HIS A 121 8.99 -3.91 -4.92
CA HIS A 121 9.20 -5.35 -5.05
C HIS A 121 10.03 -5.97 -3.94
N LYS A 122 10.84 -5.18 -3.24
CA LYS A 122 11.62 -5.63 -2.07
C LYS A 122 10.88 -5.35 -0.77
N LEU A 123 10.29 -4.16 -0.66
CA LEU A 123 9.69 -3.68 0.57
C LEU A 123 8.41 -4.44 0.95
N LEU A 124 7.51 -4.68 0.00
CA LEU A 124 6.24 -5.35 0.29
C LEU A 124 6.44 -6.78 0.81
N PRO A 125 7.22 -7.66 0.15
CA PRO A 125 7.49 -9.01 0.68
C PRO A 125 8.18 -9.00 2.04
N GLU A 126 9.11 -8.06 2.27
CA GLU A 126 9.77 -7.90 3.57
C GLU A 126 8.75 -7.60 4.68
N VAL A 127 7.88 -6.63 4.46
CA VAL A 127 6.89 -6.23 5.47
C VAL A 127 5.83 -7.31 5.69
N VAL A 128 5.41 -8.02 4.63
CA VAL A 128 4.54 -9.19 4.77
C VAL A 128 5.21 -10.27 5.64
N GLY A 129 6.49 -10.54 5.45
CA GLY A 129 7.26 -11.45 6.30
C GLY A 129 7.27 -11.01 7.76
N LEU A 130 7.51 -9.72 8.03
CA LEU A 130 7.45 -9.17 9.40
C LEU A 130 6.06 -9.35 10.04
N TYR A 131 5.00 -9.19 9.26
CA TYR A 131 3.64 -9.44 9.75
C TYR A 131 3.41 -10.91 10.10
N CYS A 132 3.80 -11.83 9.21
CA CYS A 132 3.68 -13.26 9.45
C CYS A 132 4.50 -13.74 10.66
N ASP A 133 5.63 -13.09 10.94
CA ASP A 133 6.47 -13.34 12.12
C ASP A 133 5.94 -12.66 13.40
N ASN A 134 4.76 -12.03 13.37
CA ASN A 134 4.18 -11.26 14.48
C ASN A 134 5.08 -10.13 15.00
N LYS A 135 5.90 -9.55 14.10
CA LYS A 135 6.84 -8.46 14.44
C LYS A 135 6.24 -7.06 14.23
N ILE A 136 4.97 -6.94 13.89
CA ILE A 136 4.30 -5.64 13.73
C ILE A 136 3.22 -5.50 14.79
N LYS A 137 3.25 -4.41 15.54
CA LYS A 137 2.24 -4.06 16.55
C LYS A 137 1.66 -2.67 16.29
N ILE A 138 0.38 -2.50 16.58
CA ILE A 138 -0.27 -1.19 16.62
C ILE A 138 -0.24 -0.70 18.07
N ILE A 139 0.42 0.43 18.31
CA ILE A 139 0.54 1.07 19.62
C ILE A 139 0.17 2.55 19.43
N ASP A 140 -0.85 3.01 20.17
CA ASP A 140 -1.37 4.38 20.07
C ASP A 140 -1.67 4.81 18.62
N GLY A 141 -2.32 3.91 17.85
CA GLY A 141 -2.68 4.14 16.45
C GLY A 141 -1.52 4.14 15.45
N LYS A 142 -0.30 3.81 15.89
CA LYS A 142 0.89 3.76 15.04
C LYS A 142 1.40 2.32 14.92
N ALA A 143 1.78 1.91 13.71
CA ALA A 143 2.45 0.64 13.52
C ALA A 143 3.91 0.72 13.96
N LYS A 144 4.36 -0.28 14.69
CA LYS A 144 5.76 -0.43 15.13
C LYS A 144 6.26 -1.82 14.79
N VAL A 145 7.45 -1.88 14.19
CA VAL A 145 8.22 -3.12 14.02
C VAL A 145 9.03 -3.37 15.29
N ILE A 146 8.90 -4.57 15.84
CA ILE A 146 9.52 -4.99 17.10
C ILE A 146 10.57 -6.09 16.89
#